data_7cf13f66198515b97778f0426f07448d
#
_entry.id   7cf13f66198515b97778f0426f07448d
#
_cell.length_a   1.000
_cell.length_b   1.000
_cell.length_c   1.000
_cell.angle_alpha   90.00
_cell.angle_beta   90.00
_cell.angle_gamma   90.00
#
_symmetry.space_group_name_H-M   'P 1'
#
loop_
_entity.id
_entity.type
_entity.pdbx_description
1 polymer ?
#
loop_
_entity_poly.entity_id
_entity_poly.type
_entity_poly.pdbx_seq_one_letter_code
_entity_poly.pdbx_strand_id
1 'polypeptide(L)'
;MDFSKSIVTALKKKVKGDIVLEVPPNPEWGDYAFACFRLASEQKKKPHEAALELSSELDIKGMSVDAKGPYVNFFLDRTGIAQDVLKAVSSDKNFGQLHQKGTIVIDYSQPNVAKHMGVHNMRSTVIGGSLYRIYSFAGHKTIGVNYIGDWGTNFGQLIIAAQKWSSPTKIKKDGVKELNRIYVKFHEEAEKDPVLQEIARAAFKDLEDGDKKSVELWELFKEVSLKDYKRIYDMIGVTFDSFDGEAIAVKDVPKTIKLLEKERIVKKDDGALIVDFKDVMPPC
;
A
#
# COMPACT_ATOMS: atom_id res chain seq x y z
N MET A 1 -16.43 -19.15 -11.34
CA MET A 1 -16.68 -20.42 -12.08
C MET A 1 -15.34 -21.02 -12.46
N ASP A 2 -15.16 -22.31 -12.21
CA ASP A 2 -13.91 -23.01 -12.54
C ASP A 2 -14.24 -24.05 -13.63
N PHE A 3 -14.17 -23.60 -14.86
CA PHE A 3 -14.50 -24.41 -16.04
C PHE A 3 -13.55 -25.59 -16.21
N SER A 4 -12.28 -25.45 -15.84
CA SER A 4 -11.29 -26.51 -15.91
C SER A 4 -11.68 -27.72 -15.05
N LYS A 5 -12.24 -27.48 -13.86
CA LYS A 5 -12.74 -28.55 -12.99
C LYS A 5 -13.90 -29.32 -13.62
N SER A 6 -14.80 -28.64 -14.32
CA SER A 6 -15.93 -29.27 -14.99
C SER A 6 -15.45 -30.19 -16.11
N ILE A 7 -14.47 -29.73 -16.91
CA ILE A 7 -13.83 -30.52 -17.98
C ILE A 7 -13.13 -31.74 -17.37
N VAL A 8 -12.27 -31.52 -16.36
CA VAL A 8 -11.52 -32.60 -15.70
C VAL A 8 -12.49 -33.66 -15.10
N THR A 9 -13.59 -33.19 -14.49
CA THR A 9 -14.58 -34.08 -13.92
C THR A 9 -15.29 -34.95 -14.99
N ALA A 10 -15.59 -34.35 -16.14
CA ALA A 10 -16.17 -35.07 -17.27
C ALA A 10 -15.19 -36.10 -17.87
N LEU A 11 -13.95 -35.69 -18.09
CA LEU A 11 -12.88 -36.53 -18.61
C LEU A 11 -12.54 -37.70 -17.68
N LYS A 12 -12.53 -37.51 -16.35
CA LYS A 12 -12.28 -38.59 -15.36
C LYS A 12 -13.30 -39.74 -15.40
N LYS A 13 -14.46 -39.50 -15.96
CA LYS A 13 -15.47 -40.58 -16.15
C LYS A 13 -15.10 -41.47 -17.34
N LYS A 14 -14.28 -41.04 -18.25
CA LYS A 14 -13.97 -41.70 -19.53
C LYS A 14 -12.48 -42.07 -19.67
N VAL A 15 -11.59 -41.31 -19.03
CA VAL A 15 -10.15 -41.46 -19.15
C VAL A 15 -9.54 -41.78 -17.79
N LYS A 16 -8.67 -42.80 -17.73
CA LYS A 16 -7.94 -43.18 -16.52
C LYS A 16 -6.64 -42.35 -16.36
N GLY A 17 -6.21 -42.16 -15.12
CA GLY A 17 -4.97 -41.49 -14.77
C GLY A 17 -5.06 -39.95 -14.76
N ASP A 18 -3.93 -39.26 -14.78
CA ASP A 18 -3.85 -37.82 -14.66
C ASP A 18 -4.36 -37.11 -15.93
N ILE A 19 -5.19 -36.10 -15.72
CA ILE A 19 -5.74 -35.26 -16.78
C ILE A 19 -5.06 -33.92 -16.73
N VAL A 20 -4.33 -33.59 -17.78
CA VAL A 20 -3.69 -32.31 -17.99
C VAL A 20 -4.44 -31.59 -19.11
N LEU A 21 -4.97 -30.41 -18.80
CA LEU A 21 -5.57 -29.52 -19.79
C LEU A 21 -4.53 -28.50 -20.25
N GLU A 22 -4.53 -28.25 -21.55
CA GLU A 22 -3.72 -27.22 -22.19
C GLU A 22 -4.60 -26.05 -22.60
N VAL A 23 -4.05 -24.85 -22.68
CA VAL A 23 -4.68 -23.70 -23.31
C VAL A 23 -4.09 -23.58 -24.72
N PRO A 24 -4.89 -23.75 -25.77
CA PRO A 24 -4.40 -23.67 -27.13
C PRO A 24 -3.79 -22.28 -27.44
N PRO A 25 -2.70 -22.22 -28.20
CA PRO A 25 -2.08 -20.92 -28.56
C PRO A 25 -2.95 -20.09 -29.51
N ASN A 26 -3.82 -20.75 -30.29
CA ASN A 26 -4.78 -20.10 -31.18
C ASN A 26 -6.20 -20.22 -30.54
N PRO A 27 -6.90 -19.10 -30.26
CA PRO A 27 -8.27 -19.11 -29.74
C PRO A 27 -9.30 -19.84 -30.61
N GLU A 28 -9.05 -19.96 -31.90
CA GLU A 28 -9.89 -20.75 -32.84
C GLU A 28 -9.85 -22.26 -32.56
N TRP A 29 -8.89 -22.70 -31.75
CA TRP A 29 -8.77 -24.10 -31.31
C TRP A 29 -9.40 -24.38 -29.97
N GLY A 30 -10.15 -23.43 -29.43
CA GLY A 30 -10.89 -23.56 -28.17
C GLY A 30 -10.22 -22.84 -27.00
N ASP A 31 -10.92 -22.88 -25.86
CA ASP A 31 -10.46 -22.30 -24.60
C ASP A 31 -9.58 -23.28 -23.83
N TYR A 32 -9.84 -24.58 -23.97
CA TYR A 32 -9.04 -25.68 -23.40
C TYR A 32 -8.87 -26.80 -24.41
N ALA A 33 -7.83 -27.61 -24.25
CA ALA A 33 -7.58 -28.80 -25.03
C ALA A 33 -7.09 -29.96 -24.15
N PHE A 34 -7.45 -31.18 -24.55
CA PHE A 34 -6.96 -32.41 -23.96
C PHE A 34 -6.29 -33.26 -25.03
N ALA A 35 -5.03 -33.63 -24.82
CA ALA A 35 -4.24 -34.45 -25.73
C ALA A 35 -4.58 -35.94 -25.57
N CYS A 36 -5.02 -36.59 -26.65
CA CYS A 36 -5.46 -37.97 -26.62
C CYS A 36 -4.37 -39.02 -26.93
N PHE A 37 -3.07 -38.64 -26.95
CA PHE A 37 -1.98 -39.57 -27.25
C PHE A 37 -1.92 -40.78 -26.33
N ARG A 38 -2.05 -40.57 -25.01
CA ARG A 38 -2.03 -41.64 -24.02
C ARG A 38 -3.28 -42.54 -24.15
N LEU A 39 -4.45 -41.91 -24.25
CA LEU A 39 -5.72 -42.63 -24.43
C LEU A 39 -5.68 -43.55 -25.69
N ALA A 40 -5.17 -42.98 -26.79
CA ALA A 40 -5.00 -43.73 -28.02
C ALA A 40 -4.07 -44.94 -27.87
N SER A 41 -2.98 -44.80 -27.16
CA SER A 41 -2.04 -45.89 -26.84
C SER A 41 -2.71 -46.98 -26.01
N GLU A 42 -3.46 -46.59 -24.97
CA GLU A 42 -4.21 -47.54 -24.12
C GLU A 42 -5.27 -48.31 -24.91
N GLN A 43 -5.94 -47.64 -25.84
CA GLN A 43 -6.99 -48.24 -26.66
C GLN A 43 -6.48 -48.92 -27.94
N LYS A 44 -5.17 -48.84 -28.23
CA LYS A 44 -4.56 -49.33 -29.50
C LYS A 44 -5.18 -48.72 -30.76
N LYS A 45 -5.57 -47.41 -30.70
CA LYS A 45 -6.17 -46.64 -31.77
C LYS A 45 -5.22 -45.52 -32.23
N LYS A 46 -5.52 -44.88 -33.34
CA LYS A 46 -4.81 -43.63 -33.74
C LYS A 46 -5.28 -42.47 -32.86
N PRO A 47 -4.40 -41.50 -32.54
CA PRO A 47 -4.75 -40.38 -31.66
C PRO A 47 -5.97 -39.56 -32.10
N HIS A 48 -6.14 -39.33 -33.39
CA HIS A 48 -7.29 -38.61 -33.94
C HIS A 48 -8.63 -39.40 -33.82
N GLU A 49 -8.56 -40.73 -33.94
CA GLU A 49 -9.74 -41.62 -33.78
C GLU A 49 -10.20 -41.60 -32.31
N ALA A 50 -9.22 -41.69 -31.38
CA ALA A 50 -9.50 -41.59 -29.96
C ALA A 50 -10.08 -40.22 -29.56
N ALA A 51 -9.59 -39.13 -30.19
CA ALA A 51 -10.11 -37.80 -29.97
C ALA A 51 -11.54 -37.62 -30.49
N LEU A 52 -11.83 -38.11 -31.68
CA LEU A 52 -13.19 -38.07 -32.24
C LEU A 52 -14.19 -38.86 -31.41
N GLU A 53 -13.84 -40.07 -31.01
CA GLU A 53 -14.71 -40.91 -30.15
C GLU A 53 -14.96 -40.25 -28.78
N LEU A 54 -13.89 -39.77 -28.12
CA LEU A 54 -14.02 -39.12 -26.82
C LEU A 54 -14.85 -37.83 -26.92
N SER A 55 -14.65 -37.02 -27.96
CA SER A 55 -15.40 -35.75 -28.13
C SER A 55 -16.89 -36.01 -28.33
N SER A 56 -17.29 -37.10 -29.01
CA SER A 56 -18.68 -37.46 -29.23
C SER A 56 -19.38 -37.97 -27.97
N GLU A 57 -18.62 -38.46 -27.00
CA GLU A 57 -19.14 -38.98 -25.73
C GLU A 57 -19.22 -37.93 -24.59
N LEU A 58 -18.68 -36.75 -24.85
CA LEU A 58 -18.62 -35.66 -23.84
C LEU A 58 -19.76 -34.67 -24.08
N ASP A 59 -20.63 -34.56 -23.07
CA ASP A 59 -21.62 -33.49 -22.95
C ASP A 59 -21.33 -32.69 -21.67
N ILE A 60 -20.95 -31.44 -21.84
CA ILE A 60 -20.58 -30.56 -20.73
C ILE A 60 -21.41 -29.27 -20.85
N LYS A 61 -22.26 -29.05 -19.84
CA LYS A 61 -23.13 -27.87 -19.83
C LYS A 61 -22.33 -26.56 -20.00
N GLY A 62 -22.75 -25.74 -20.93
CA GLY A 62 -22.12 -24.41 -21.20
C GLY A 62 -20.83 -24.48 -22.00
N MET A 63 -20.57 -25.59 -22.69
CA MET A 63 -19.42 -25.79 -23.56
C MET A 63 -19.83 -26.59 -24.80
N SER A 64 -19.18 -26.31 -25.94
CA SER A 64 -19.13 -27.21 -27.07
C SER A 64 -17.81 -27.95 -27.08
N VAL A 65 -17.83 -29.20 -27.55
CA VAL A 65 -16.66 -30.08 -27.58
C VAL A 65 -16.46 -30.51 -29.03
N ASP A 66 -15.23 -30.37 -29.54
CA ASP A 66 -14.87 -30.76 -30.90
C ASP A 66 -13.49 -31.43 -30.91
N ALA A 67 -13.23 -32.28 -31.90
CA ALA A 67 -11.95 -32.93 -32.06
C ALA A 67 -11.18 -32.31 -33.22
N LYS A 68 -9.94 -31.86 -32.99
CA LYS A 68 -9.01 -31.40 -34.02
C LYS A 68 -7.70 -32.19 -33.94
N GLY A 69 -7.47 -33.05 -34.92
CA GLY A 69 -6.33 -33.94 -34.88
C GLY A 69 -6.31 -34.82 -33.64
N PRO A 70 -5.22 -34.88 -32.86
CA PRO A 70 -5.11 -35.70 -31.68
C PRO A 70 -5.67 -35.05 -30.41
N TYR A 71 -6.38 -33.92 -30.51
CA TYR A 71 -6.88 -33.17 -29.39
C TYR A 71 -8.40 -33.12 -29.35
N VAL A 72 -8.96 -33.21 -28.13
CA VAL A 72 -10.32 -32.79 -27.82
C VAL A 72 -10.27 -31.35 -27.33
N ASN A 73 -10.97 -30.46 -28.02
CA ASN A 73 -11.00 -29.03 -27.78
C ASN A 73 -12.34 -28.63 -27.17
N PHE A 74 -12.29 -27.74 -26.17
CA PHE A 74 -13.45 -27.28 -25.43
C PHE A 74 -13.64 -25.78 -25.68
N PHE A 75 -14.83 -25.40 -26.13
CA PHE A 75 -15.23 -24.03 -26.40
C PHE A 75 -16.28 -23.60 -25.40
N LEU A 76 -15.99 -22.57 -24.64
CA LEU A 76 -16.92 -22.04 -23.65
C LEU A 76 -18.06 -21.26 -24.30
N ASP A 77 -19.29 -21.44 -23.82
CA ASP A 77 -20.42 -20.59 -24.21
C ASP A 77 -20.23 -19.18 -23.62
N ARG A 78 -19.65 -18.28 -24.43
CA ARG A 78 -19.32 -16.91 -24.03
C ARG A 78 -20.56 -16.10 -23.69
N THR A 79 -21.70 -16.37 -24.32
CA THR A 79 -22.97 -15.69 -24.03
C THR A 79 -23.52 -16.10 -22.68
N GLY A 80 -23.56 -17.40 -22.42
CA GLY A 80 -23.98 -17.93 -21.11
C GLY A 80 -23.07 -17.47 -19.97
N ILE A 81 -21.73 -17.49 -20.20
CA ILE A 81 -20.76 -16.98 -19.22
C ILE A 81 -20.97 -15.49 -18.93
N ALA A 82 -21.13 -14.67 -19.96
CA ALA A 82 -21.36 -13.24 -19.80
C ALA A 82 -22.63 -12.97 -18.97
N GLN A 83 -23.70 -13.68 -19.26
CA GLN A 83 -24.96 -13.59 -18.49
C GLN A 83 -24.76 -13.97 -17.03
N ASP A 84 -24.08 -15.11 -16.77
CA ASP A 84 -23.81 -15.59 -15.43
C ASP A 84 -22.92 -14.66 -14.62
N VAL A 85 -21.86 -14.10 -15.25
CA VAL A 85 -20.97 -13.12 -14.61
C VAL A 85 -21.71 -11.83 -14.30
N LEU A 86 -22.48 -11.29 -15.26
CA LEU A 86 -23.28 -10.08 -15.03
C LEU A 86 -24.29 -10.28 -13.90
N LYS A 87 -24.96 -11.43 -13.87
CA LYS A 87 -25.88 -11.79 -12.79
C LYS A 87 -25.17 -11.88 -11.45
N ALA A 88 -24.01 -12.54 -11.38
CA ALA A 88 -23.22 -12.65 -10.16
C ALA A 88 -22.76 -11.29 -9.64
N VAL A 89 -22.21 -10.44 -10.52
CA VAL A 89 -21.78 -9.07 -10.18
C VAL A 89 -22.95 -8.23 -9.70
N SER A 90 -24.14 -8.35 -10.34
CA SER A 90 -25.31 -7.56 -9.97
C SER A 90 -25.96 -8.03 -8.67
N SER A 91 -25.84 -9.28 -8.33
CA SER A 91 -26.47 -9.88 -7.14
C SER A 91 -25.60 -9.91 -5.89
N ASP A 92 -24.28 -9.84 -6.06
CA ASP A 92 -23.32 -9.90 -4.95
C ASP A 92 -22.38 -8.69 -4.95
N LYS A 93 -22.58 -7.80 -3.97
CA LYS A 93 -21.72 -6.61 -3.76
C LYS A 93 -20.27 -6.97 -3.43
N ASN A 94 -20.03 -8.20 -2.99
CA ASN A 94 -18.72 -8.74 -2.64
C ASN A 94 -18.15 -9.65 -3.73
N PHE A 95 -18.70 -9.59 -4.94
CA PHE A 95 -18.19 -10.38 -6.07
C PHE A 95 -16.68 -10.15 -6.27
N GLY A 96 -15.92 -11.23 -6.31
CA GLY A 96 -14.46 -11.19 -6.40
C GLY A 96 -13.73 -11.08 -5.05
N GLN A 97 -14.43 -10.97 -3.92
CA GLN A 97 -13.81 -10.98 -2.60
C GLN A 97 -13.16 -12.35 -2.32
N LEU A 98 -11.92 -12.31 -1.84
CA LEU A 98 -11.12 -13.52 -1.62
C LEU A 98 -11.31 -14.14 -0.23
N HIS A 99 -11.99 -13.45 0.70
CA HIS A 99 -12.19 -13.86 2.09
C HIS A 99 -10.88 -14.18 2.82
N GLN A 100 -9.83 -13.42 2.53
CA GLN A 100 -8.54 -13.55 3.18
C GLN A 100 -8.63 -13.20 4.67
N LYS A 101 -7.72 -13.77 5.47
CA LYS A 101 -7.64 -13.50 6.91
C LYS A 101 -6.29 -12.86 7.24
N GLY A 102 -6.26 -12.15 8.36
CA GLY A 102 -5.06 -11.50 8.86
C GLY A 102 -5.17 -9.98 8.85
N THR A 103 -4.23 -9.34 9.54
CA THR A 103 -4.15 -7.87 9.61
C THR A 103 -3.01 -7.39 8.74
N ILE A 104 -3.27 -6.37 7.93
CA ILE A 104 -2.28 -5.69 7.09
C ILE A 104 -2.22 -4.24 7.54
N VAL A 105 -1.04 -3.77 7.91
CA VAL A 105 -0.77 -2.36 8.22
C VAL A 105 -0.08 -1.74 7.02
N ILE A 106 -0.58 -0.61 6.56
CA ILE A 106 -0.01 0.12 5.42
C ILE A 106 0.28 1.53 5.89
N ASP A 107 1.54 1.92 5.84
CA ASP A 107 2.00 3.28 6.12
C ASP A 107 2.21 4.03 4.81
N TYR A 108 1.53 5.18 4.64
CA TYR A 108 1.57 5.94 3.39
C TYR A 108 1.25 7.42 3.61
N SER A 109 1.56 8.24 2.59
CA SER A 109 1.47 9.70 2.59
C SER A 109 2.64 10.39 3.29
N GLN A 110 2.75 10.33 4.61
CA GLN A 110 3.87 10.79 5.43
C GLN A 110 4.28 12.25 5.15
N PRO A 111 3.37 13.22 5.18
CA PRO A 111 3.73 14.62 4.98
C PRO A 111 4.39 15.20 6.22
N ASN A 112 5.32 16.12 6.03
CA ASN A 112 5.90 16.89 7.13
C ASN A 112 4.96 18.02 7.53
N VAL A 113 4.70 18.16 8.82
CA VAL A 113 3.93 19.28 9.40
C VAL A 113 4.53 20.63 8.97
N ALA A 114 3.68 21.64 8.81
CA ALA A 114 4.01 22.99 8.39
C ALA A 114 4.51 23.14 6.94
N LYS A 115 4.46 22.08 6.13
CA LYS A 115 4.78 22.14 4.71
C LYS A 115 3.55 21.85 3.85
N HIS A 116 3.51 22.39 2.65
CA HIS A 116 2.50 21.98 1.67
C HIS A 116 2.77 20.55 1.21
N MET A 117 1.69 19.81 0.98
CA MET A 117 1.80 18.47 0.42
C MET A 117 2.39 18.55 -1.00
N GLY A 118 3.53 17.91 -1.21
CA GLY A 118 4.21 17.87 -2.50
C GLY A 118 3.76 16.69 -3.38
N VAL A 119 4.17 16.72 -4.65
CA VAL A 119 3.86 15.65 -5.63
C VAL A 119 4.37 14.29 -5.15
N HIS A 120 5.52 14.24 -4.48
CA HIS A 120 6.07 13.01 -3.91
C HIS A 120 5.17 12.38 -2.84
N ASN A 121 4.54 13.20 -1.97
CA ASN A 121 3.56 12.72 -1.00
C ASN A 121 2.31 12.19 -1.71
N MET A 122 1.84 12.89 -2.77
CA MET A 122 0.66 12.45 -3.55
C MET A 122 0.84 11.07 -4.15
N ARG A 123 2.03 10.76 -4.70
CA ARG A 123 2.31 9.44 -5.26
C ARG A 123 2.17 8.33 -4.21
N SER A 124 2.81 8.50 -3.06
CA SER A 124 2.73 7.55 -1.93
C SER A 124 1.28 7.44 -1.42
N THR A 125 0.57 8.57 -1.31
CA THR A 125 -0.83 8.63 -0.85
C THR A 125 -1.77 7.82 -1.75
N VAL A 126 -1.68 8.00 -3.08
CA VAL A 126 -2.56 7.32 -4.04
C VAL A 126 -2.26 5.82 -4.10
N ILE A 127 -0.99 5.43 -4.10
CA ILE A 127 -0.59 4.02 -4.10
C ILE A 127 -1.07 3.34 -2.81
N GLY A 128 -0.76 3.91 -1.65
CA GLY A 128 -1.14 3.36 -0.36
C GLY A 128 -2.65 3.27 -0.17
N GLY A 129 -3.40 4.33 -0.54
CA GLY A 129 -4.85 4.32 -0.51
C GLY A 129 -5.48 3.29 -1.45
N SER A 130 -4.82 2.99 -2.58
CA SER A 130 -5.26 1.92 -3.48
C SER A 130 -5.01 0.54 -2.88
N LEU A 131 -3.84 0.31 -2.31
CA LEU A 131 -3.51 -0.94 -1.60
C LEU A 131 -4.44 -1.15 -0.41
N TYR A 132 -4.73 -0.11 0.37
CA TYR A 132 -5.69 -0.17 1.47
C TYR A 132 -7.05 -0.71 1.01
N ARG A 133 -7.60 -0.16 -0.08
CA ARG A 133 -8.89 -0.61 -0.62
C ARG A 133 -8.84 -2.03 -1.18
N ILE A 134 -7.75 -2.40 -1.87
CA ILE A 134 -7.57 -3.75 -2.45
C ILE A 134 -7.53 -4.80 -1.34
N TYR A 135 -6.70 -4.60 -0.32
CA TYR A 135 -6.59 -5.55 0.78
C TYR A 135 -7.84 -5.60 1.66
N SER A 136 -8.50 -4.48 1.88
CA SER A 136 -9.79 -4.44 2.57
C SER A 136 -10.85 -5.22 1.80
N PHE A 137 -10.93 -5.04 0.48
CA PHE A 137 -11.85 -5.78 -0.37
C PHE A 137 -11.51 -7.28 -0.41
N ALA A 138 -10.23 -7.65 -0.40
CA ALA A 138 -9.81 -9.05 -0.32
C ALA A 138 -10.20 -9.74 1.00
N GLY A 139 -10.66 -8.99 2.01
CA GLY A 139 -11.15 -9.52 3.28
C GLY A 139 -10.16 -9.40 4.45
N HIS A 140 -9.01 -8.76 4.25
CA HIS A 140 -8.08 -8.48 5.33
C HIS A 140 -8.61 -7.37 6.26
N LYS A 141 -8.26 -7.44 7.55
CA LYS A 141 -8.33 -6.28 8.44
C LYS A 141 -7.19 -5.35 8.02
N THR A 142 -7.52 -4.25 7.33
CA THR A 142 -6.52 -3.29 6.86
C THR A 142 -6.48 -2.09 7.80
N ILE A 143 -5.27 -1.63 8.15
CA ILE A 143 -5.03 -0.46 9.00
C ILE A 143 -4.15 0.49 8.18
N GLY A 144 -4.68 1.67 7.88
CA GLY A 144 -3.96 2.74 7.19
C GLY A 144 -3.33 3.70 8.18
N VAL A 145 -2.01 3.80 8.17
CA VAL A 145 -1.24 4.70 9.02
C VAL A 145 -0.70 5.85 8.16
N ASN A 146 -0.79 7.05 8.69
CA ASN A 146 -0.12 8.22 8.17
C ASN A 146 0.91 8.68 9.20
N TYR A 147 2.15 8.19 9.08
CA TYR A 147 3.23 8.52 10.00
C TYR A 147 3.81 9.88 9.62
N ILE A 148 3.25 10.94 10.21
CA ILE A 148 3.58 12.32 9.86
C ILE A 148 4.91 12.77 10.47
N GLY A 149 5.65 13.63 9.74
CA GLY A 149 6.85 14.29 10.26
C GLY A 149 6.46 15.47 11.16
N ASP A 150 6.22 15.18 12.43
CA ASP A 150 5.75 16.16 13.42
C ASP A 150 6.76 16.43 14.53
N TRP A 151 8.01 16.00 14.37
CA TRP A 151 9.06 16.19 15.34
C TRP A 151 10.39 16.58 14.70
N GLY A 152 11.29 17.22 15.46
CA GLY A 152 12.62 17.59 15.02
C GLY A 152 12.95 19.08 15.16
N THR A 153 14.22 19.44 14.93
CA THR A 153 14.77 20.79 15.14
C THR A 153 14.06 21.88 14.33
N ASN A 154 13.42 21.53 13.23
CA ASN A 154 12.58 22.44 12.43
C ASN A 154 11.44 23.07 13.24
N PHE A 155 10.95 22.40 14.28
CA PHE A 155 9.89 22.94 15.13
C PHE A 155 10.42 24.06 16.04
N GLY A 156 11.65 23.97 16.52
CA GLY A 156 12.28 25.10 17.20
C GLY A 156 12.36 26.34 16.33
N GLN A 157 12.73 26.18 15.05
CA GLN A 157 12.75 27.26 14.07
C GLN A 157 11.36 27.86 13.87
N LEU A 158 10.33 27.03 13.73
CA LEU A 158 8.95 27.47 13.57
C LEU A 158 8.40 28.16 14.81
N ILE A 159 8.74 27.70 16.00
CA ILE A 159 8.34 28.31 17.27
C ILE A 159 8.89 29.74 17.34
N ILE A 160 10.19 29.92 17.09
CA ILE A 160 10.82 31.25 17.08
C ILE A 160 10.25 32.13 15.97
N ALA A 161 10.03 31.58 14.77
CA ALA A 161 9.42 32.30 13.68
C ALA A 161 7.98 32.78 14.00
N ALA A 162 7.20 31.92 14.64
CA ALA A 162 5.83 32.25 15.04
C ALA A 162 5.81 33.36 16.10
N GLN A 163 6.70 33.30 17.10
CA GLN A 163 6.81 34.29 18.15
C GLN A 163 7.27 35.65 17.62
N LYS A 164 8.20 35.69 16.64
CA LYS A 164 8.77 36.93 16.10
C LYS A 164 7.90 37.57 15.01
N TRP A 165 7.26 36.78 14.13
CA TRP A 165 6.69 37.28 12.87
C TRP A 165 5.25 36.85 12.59
N SER A 166 4.57 36.22 13.58
CA SER A 166 3.18 35.80 13.41
C SER A 166 2.42 35.85 14.74
N SER A 167 1.24 35.25 14.75
CA SER A 167 0.43 35.06 15.96
C SER A 167 -0.42 33.79 15.82
N PRO A 168 -0.85 33.19 16.94
CA PRO A 168 -1.74 32.02 16.89
C PRO A 168 -3.02 32.29 16.08
N THR A 169 -3.61 33.49 16.20
CA THR A 169 -4.81 33.88 15.42
C THR A 169 -4.54 33.89 13.93
N LYS A 170 -3.38 34.42 13.49
CA LYS A 170 -3.00 34.48 12.09
C LYS A 170 -2.71 33.08 11.54
N ILE A 171 -2.02 32.25 12.30
CA ILE A 171 -1.73 30.87 11.95
C ILE A 171 -3.03 30.05 11.80
N LYS A 172 -3.98 30.20 12.72
CA LYS A 172 -5.32 29.56 12.60
C LYS A 172 -6.08 29.99 11.37
N LYS A 173 -5.98 31.27 11.00
CA LYS A 173 -6.66 31.84 9.85
C LYS A 173 -6.06 31.39 8.52
N ASP A 174 -4.75 31.50 8.37
CA ASP A 174 -4.05 31.35 7.09
C ASP A 174 -3.41 29.96 6.93
N GLY A 175 -3.39 29.14 8.01
CA GLY A 175 -2.96 27.73 8.00
C GLY A 175 -1.53 27.52 7.55
N VAL A 176 -1.32 26.46 6.76
CA VAL A 176 0.01 26.06 6.26
C VAL A 176 0.69 27.16 5.45
N LYS A 177 -0.10 28.02 4.77
CA LYS A 177 0.46 29.15 4.02
C LYS A 177 1.23 30.10 4.92
N GLU A 178 0.71 30.41 6.11
CA GLU A 178 1.39 31.28 7.08
C GLU A 178 2.59 30.56 7.68
N LEU A 179 2.47 29.28 8.02
CA LEU A 179 3.60 28.49 8.54
C LEU A 179 4.76 28.47 7.55
N ASN A 180 4.49 28.22 6.28
CA ASN A 180 5.51 28.22 5.24
C ASN A 180 6.15 29.62 5.08
N ARG A 181 5.34 30.69 5.12
CA ARG A 181 5.86 32.06 5.02
C ARG A 181 6.83 32.40 6.13
N ILE A 182 6.47 32.08 7.38
CA ILE A 182 7.36 32.38 8.53
C ILE A 182 8.57 31.47 8.56
N TYR A 183 8.45 30.23 8.08
CA TYR A 183 9.57 29.31 7.96
C TYR A 183 10.62 29.80 6.95
N VAL A 184 10.18 30.22 5.76
CA VAL A 184 11.09 30.83 4.76
C VAL A 184 11.77 32.08 5.35
N LYS A 185 10.98 32.94 5.98
CA LYS A 185 11.52 34.16 6.63
C LYS A 185 12.55 33.83 7.70
N PHE A 186 12.36 32.78 8.48
CA PHE A 186 13.34 32.34 9.47
C PHE A 186 14.69 32.02 8.81
N HIS A 187 14.69 31.29 7.70
CA HIS A 187 15.92 30.92 7.01
C HIS A 187 16.64 32.16 6.44
N GLU A 188 15.89 33.09 5.82
CA GLU A 188 16.45 34.33 5.28
C GLU A 188 17.12 35.21 6.38
N GLU A 189 16.51 35.23 7.58
CA GLU A 189 17.08 36.01 8.69
C GLU A 189 18.23 35.25 9.40
N ALA A 190 18.17 33.92 9.45
CA ALA A 190 19.23 33.11 10.05
C ALA A 190 20.51 33.07 9.20
N GLU A 191 20.44 33.34 7.89
CA GLU A 191 21.61 33.56 7.03
C GLU A 191 22.36 34.86 7.41
N LYS A 192 21.60 35.87 7.88
CA LYS A 192 22.18 37.17 8.30
C LYS A 192 22.65 37.16 9.76
N ASP A 193 21.98 36.40 10.60
CA ASP A 193 22.24 36.29 12.04
C ASP A 193 22.23 34.79 12.48
N PRO A 194 23.41 34.14 12.48
CA PRO A 194 23.54 32.73 12.88
C PRO A 194 23.08 32.42 14.31
N VAL A 195 23.02 33.44 15.20
CA VAL A 195 22.53 33.26 16.57
C VAL A 195 21.08 32.79 16.60
N LEU A 196 20.27 33.10 15.56
CA LEU A 196 18.92 32.60 15.44
C LEU A 196 18.84 31.07 15.41
N GLN A 197 19.84 30.39 14.85
CA GLN A 197 19.87 28.93 14.84
C GLN A 197 20.06 28.34 16.26
N GLU A 198 20.88 29.00 17.09
CA GLU A 198 21.11 28.58 18.46
C GLU A 198 19.83 28.80 19.31
N ILE A 199 19.18 29.95 19.12
CA ILE A 199 17.90 30.25 19.78
C ILE A 199 16.84 29.21 19.37
N ALA A 200 16.80 28.82 18.12
CA ALA A 200 15.88 27.78 17.63
C ALA A 200 16.18 26.39 18.22
N ARG A 201 17.46 26.03 18.39
CA ARG A 201 17.83 24.79 19.10
C ARG A 201 17.37 24.80 20.55
N ALA A 202 17.54 25.94 21.25
CA ALA A 202 17.03 26.09 22.60
C ALA A 202 15.51 25.98 22.67
N ALA A 203 14.79 26.61 21.73
CA ALA A 203 13.33 26.49 21.65
C ALA A 203 12.85 25.06 21.34
N PHE A 204 13.61 24.30 20.56
CA PHE A 204 13.32 22.88 20.36
C PHE A 204 13.56 22.08 21.65
N LYS A 205 14.61 22.40 22.39
CA LYS A 205 14.88 21.78 23.68
C LYS A 205 13.77 22.08 24.68
N ASP A 206 13.26 23.32 24.72
CA ASP A 206 12.10 23.70 25.56
C ASP A 206 10.86 22.86 25.18
N LEU A 207 10.64 22.61 23.89
CA LEU A 207 9.56 21.73 23.42
C LEU A 207 9.76 20.29 23.90
N GLU A 208 10.98 19.75 23.81
CA GLU A 208 11.33 18.41 24.32
C GLU A 208 11.11 18.29 25.83
N ASP A 209 11.43 19.35 26.57
CA ASP A 209 11.26 19.40 28.03
C ASP A 209 9.81 19.71 28.46
N GLY A 210 8.90 19.91 27.48
CA GLY A 210 7.47 20.08 27.71
C GLY A 210 7.06 21.50 28.11
N ASP A 211 7.82 22.54 27.71
CA ASP A 211 7.40 23.93 27.95
C ASP A 211 6.02 24.17 27.35
N LYS A 212 5.11 24.66 28.19
CA LYS A 212 3.70 24.78 27.84
C LYS A 212 3.44 25.62 26.58
N LYS A 213 4.16 26.74 26.42
CA LYS A 213 3.99 27.61 25.25
C LYS A 213 4.50 26.98 23.97
N SER A 214 5.62 26.28 24.05
CA SER A 214 6.22 25.56 22.93
C SER A 214 5.32 24.43 22.48
N VAL A 215 4.75 23.66 23.42
CA VAL A 215 3.80 22.58 23.15
C VAL A 215 2.51 23.13 22.53
N GLU A 216 1.93 24.23 23.07
CA GLU A 216 0.71 24.84 22.51
C GLU A 216 0.92 25.31 21.06
N LEU A 217 2.09 25.85 20.73
CA LEU A 217 2.42 26.24 19.35
C LEU A 217 2.62 25.02 18.44
N TRP A 218 3.32 24.01 18.92
CA TRP A 218 3.52 22.76 18.19
C TRP A 218 2.18 22.06 17.86
N GLU A 219 1.28 21.96 18.83
CA GLU A 219 -0.06 21.41 18.64
C GLU A 219 -0.85 22.23 17.60
N LEU A 220 -0.75 23.56 17.67
CA LEU A 220 -1.39 24.44 16.69
C LEU A 220 -0.84 24.20 15.26
N PHE A 221 0.47 24.05 15.09
CA PHE A 221 1.09 23.77 13.77
C PHE A 221 0.59 22.43 13.23
N LYS A 222 0.50 21.42 14.07
CA LYS A 222 -0.04 20.10 13.74
C LYS A 222 -1.51 20.19 13.33
N GLU A 223 -2.33 20.86 14.13
CA GLU A 223 -3.77 21.03 13.86
C GLU A 223 -4.03 21.65 12.49
N VAL A 224 -3.39 22.80 12.19
CA VAL A 224 -3.64 23.51 10.93
C VAL A 224 -3.09 22.74 9.73
N SER A 225 -1.99 22.00 9.90
CA SER A 225 -1.41 21.17 8.84
C SER A 225 -2.31 19.97 8.52
N LEU A 226 -2.77 19.25 9.55
CA LEU A 226 -3.67 18.12 9.38
C LEU A 226 -5.00 18.53 8.74
N LYS A 227 -5.51 19.73 9.07
CA LYS A 227 -6.71 20.28 8.43
C LYS A 227 -6.51 20.48 6.92
N ASP A 228 -5.37 21.00 6.49
CA ASP A 228 -5.06 21.18 5.07
C ASP A 228 -4.88 19.84 4.35
N TYR A 229 -4.15 18.90 4.95
CA TYR A 229 -3.94 17.56 4.39
C TYR A 229 -5.27 16.80 4.28
N LYS A 230 -6.12 16.87 5.30
CA LYS A 230 -7.42 16.21 5.28
C LYS A 230 -8.28 16.69 4.11
N ARG A 231 -8.28 17.99 3.82
CA ARG A 231 -8.96 18.55 2.65
C ARG A 231 -8.49 17.91 1.34
N ILE A 232 -7.16 17.65 1.21
CA ILE A 232 -6.60 17.00 0.03
C ILE A 232 -6.99 15.52 0.00
N TYR A 233 -6.92 14.82 1.13
CA TYR A 233 -7.31 13.41 1.23
C TYR A 233 -8.78 13.20 0.88
N ASP A 234 -9.67 14.09 1.36
CA ASP A 234 -11.09 14.05 1.03
C ASP A 234 -11.33 14.22 -0.48
N MET A 235 -10.57 15.12 -1.14
CA MET A 235 -10.66 15.32 -2.59
C MET A 235 -10.26 14.09 -3.41
N ILE A 236 -9.29 13.31 -2.95
CA ILE A 236 -8.78 12.11 -3.66
C ILE A 236 -9.38 10.82 -3.12
N GLY A 237 -10.30 10.88 -2.14
CA GLY A 237 -10.98 9.73 -1.57
C GLY A 237 -10.04 8.78 -0.80
N VAL A 238 -9.04 9.32 -0.08
CA VAL A 238 -8.11 8.54 0.74
C VAL A 238 -8.40 8.79 2.21
N THR A 239 -8.38 7.72 3.00
CA THR A 239 -8.65 7.74 4.44
C THR A 239 -7.53 7.05 5.21
N PHE A 240 -7.42 7.37 6.49
CA PHE A 240 -6.45 6.77 7.41
C PHE A 240 -7.15 6.41 8.73
N ASP A 241 -6.66 5.35 9.36
CA ASP A 241 -7.11 4.92 10.68
C ASP A 241 -6.29 5.60 11.79
N SER A 242 -5.05 6.01 11.49
CA SER A 242 -4.15 6.68 12.44
C SER A 242 -3.36 7.80 11.76
N PHE A 243 -3.10 8.87 12.54
CA PHE A 243 -2.22 10.00 12.22
C PHE A 243 -1.10 10.11 13.28
N ASP A 244 -0.57 8.99 13.74
CA ASP A 244 0.60 8.98 14.60
C ASP A 244 1.82 9.46 13.85
N GLY A 245 2.64 10.30 14.50
CA GLY A 245 3.83 10.86 13.89
C GLY A 245 5.10 10.53 14.69
N GLU A 246 6.20 11.15 14.31
CA GLU A 246 7.52 10.96 14.93
C GLU A 246 7.50 11.27 16.44
N ALA A 247 6.67 12.23 16.88
CA ALA A 247 6.53 12.61 18.28
C ALA A 247 6.11 11.45 19.19
N ILE A 248 5.44 10.41 18.69
CA ILE A 248 5.01 9.27 19.51
C ILE A 248 6.21 8.49 20.08
N ALA A 249 7.33 8.49 19.35
CA ALA A 249 8.54 7.76 19.74
C ALA A 249 9.37 8.48 20.82
N VAL A 250 9.15 9.77 21.05
CA VAL A 250 9.98 10.60 21.96
C VAL A 250 10.03 10.04 23.36
N LYS A 251 8.91 9.53 23.88
CA LYS A 251 8.83 8.90 25.20
C LYS A 251 9.71 7.65 25.36
N ASP A 252 10.02 6.95 24.27
CA ASP A 252 10.78 5.72 24.28
C ASP A 252 12.29 5.96 24.00
N VAL A 253 12.68 7.18 23.57
CA VAL A 253 14.07 7.55 23.27
C VAL A 253 15.02 7.28 24.44
N PRO A 254 14.73 7.71 25.70
CA PRO A 254 15.65 7.48 26.81
C PRO A 254 15.88 6.00 27.10
N LYS A 255 14.85 5.18 26.93
CA LYS A 255 14.93 3.72 27.13
C LYS A 255 15.73 3.07 26.01
N THR A 256 15.53 3.52 24.79
CA THR A 256 16.26 3.04 23.60
C THR A 256 17.75 3.36 23.70
N ILE A 257 18.10 4.60 24.08
CA ILE A 257 19.51 4.99 24.28
C ILE A 257 20.18 4.07 25.34
N LYS A 258 19.55 3.88 26.50
CA LYS A 258 20.09 2.97 27.51
C LYS A 258 20.30 1.54 27.02
N LEU A 259 19.41 1.04 26.15
CA LEU A 259 19.56 -0.26 25.52
C LEU A 259 20.76 -0.29 24.59
N LEU A 260 20.90 0.70 23.73
CA LEU A 260 22.01 0.80 22.77
C LEU A 260 23.37 0.95 23.47
N GLU A 261 23.44 1.71 24.58
CA GLU A 261 24.62 1.80 25.43
C GLU A 261 24.99 0.46 26.08
N LYS A 262 23.99 -0.25 26.63
CA LYS A 262 24.17 -1.58 27.22
C LYS A 262 24.72 -2.59 26.21
N GLU A 263 24.20 -2.57 24.98
CA GLU A 263 24.64 -3.44 23.88
C GLU A 263 25.94 -2.95 23.21
N ARG A 264 26.52 -1.83 23.65
CA ARG A 264 27.75 -1.22 23.14
C ARG A 264 27.68 -0.89 21.64
N ILE A 265 26.49 -0.51 21.17
CA ILE A 265 26.24 -0.15 19.76
C ILE A 265 26.55 1.34 19.52
N VAL A 266 26.37 2.19 20.53
CA VAL A 266 26.63 3.63 20.44
C VAL A 266 28.05 3.99 20.87
N LYS A 267 28.60 5.03 20.24
CA LYS A 267 29.82 5.71 20.65
C LYS A 267 29.57 7.21 20.78
N LYS A 268 30.41 7.90 21.56
CA LYS A 268 30.44 9.35 21.62
C LYS A 268 31.34 9.90 20.53
N ASP A 269 30.83 10.86 19.75
CA ASP A 269 31.55 11.55 18.71
C ASP A 269 31.15 13.03 18.72
N ASP A 270 32.12 13.93 18.93
CA ASP A 270 31.92 15.39 19.06
C ASP A 270 30.72 15.80 19.94
N GLY A 271 30.59 15.12 21.09
CA GLY A 271 29.52 15.38 22.06
C GLY A 271 28.18 14.71 21.75
N ALA A 272 27.99 14.12 20.60
CA ALA A 272 26.80 13.36 20.22
C ALA A 272 26.95 11.86 20.50
N LEU A 273 25.83 11.18 20.77
CA LEU A 273 25.77 9.72 20.74
C LEU A 273 25.42 9.29 19.33
N ILE A 274 26.28 8.51 18.70
CA ILE A 274 26.06 8.02 17.32
C ILE A 274 26.14 6.50 17.26
N VAL A 275 25.42 5.92 16.30
CA VAL A 275 25.59 4.53 15.85
C VAL A 275 26.39 4.57 14.57
N ASP A 276 27.56 3.92 14.59
CA ASP A 276 28.46 3.87 13.44
C ASP A 276 28.26 2.59 12.65
N PHE A 277 27.67 2.72 11.47
CA PHE A 277 27.46 1.61 10.53
C PHE A 277 28.69 1.31 9.66
N LYS A 278 29.84 1.90 10.00
CA LYS A 278 31.11 1.78 9.25
C LYS A 278 30.92 2.17 7.77
N ASP A 279 31.28 1.25 6.86
CA ASP A 279 31.25 1.51 5.42
C ASP A 279 29.87 1.28 4.75
N VAL A 280 28.84 0.96 5.53
CA VAL A 280 27.54 0.59 4.98
C VAL A 280 26.65 1.82 4.76
N MET A 281 26.67 2.75 5.70
CA MET A 281 25.89 4.01 5.64
C MET A 281 26.49 5.05 6.60
N PRO A 282 26.17 6.35 6.43
CA PRO A 282 26.59 7.38 7.38
C PRO A 282 26.13 7.06 8.82
N PRO A 283 26.86 7.55 9.84
CA PRO A 283 26.44 7.42 11.24
C PRO A 283 25.07 8.04 11.49
N CYS A 284 24.30 7.43 12.38
CA CYS A 284 22.99 7.90 12.87
C CYS A 284 23.08 8.33 14.32
#